data_0c14637078ea4ece55a5f45a0ea2bdbb
#
_entry.id   0c14637078ea4ece55a5f45a0ea2bdbb
#
_cell.length_a   1.000
_cell.length_b   1.000
_cell.length_c   1.000
_cell.angle_alpha   90.00
_cell.angle_beta   90.00
_cell.angle_gamma   90.00
#
_symmetry.space_group_name_H-M   'P 1'
#
loop_
_entity.id
_entity.type
_entity.pdbx_description
1 polymer ?
#
loop_
_entity_poly.entity_id
_entity_poly.type
_entity_poly.pdbx_seq_one_letter_code
_entity_poly.pdbx_strand_id
1 'polypeptide(L)'
;MKEIKAYIQRCCVNKVVDELEKEHAPGITIVEIHPVGYGYEPNYFGFQQHDAYKRYSYLRIVKVEVVCADRDVDRFAETIRRLCSTGSRGDGMIFISDVSDAIRIRNGDRGEQALTQPKETTCH
;
A
#
# COMPACT_ATOMS: atom_id res chain seq x y z
N MET A 1 -2.72 -16.15 -4.00
CA MET A 1 -2.20 -14.78 -4.04
C MET A 1 -3.11 -13.85 -3.26
N LYS A 2 -2.53 -12.84 -2.67
CA LYS A 2 -3.26 -11.82 -1.91
C LYS A 2 -2.86 -10.43 -2.38
N GLU A 3 -3.78 -9.50 -2.25
CA GLU A 3 -3.50 -8.09 -2.46
C GLU A 3 -3.55 -7.36 -1.13
N ILE A 4 -2.52 -6.58 -0.86
CA ILE A 4 -2.48 -5.65 0.27
C ILE A 4 -2.81 -4.27 -0.28
N LYS A 5 -3.82 -3.63 0.31
CA LYS A 5 -4.15 -2.23 0.06
C LYS A 5 -3.93 -1.49 1.37
N ALA A 6 -2.88 -0.73 1.44
CA ALA A 6 -2.52 0.01 2.65
C ALA A 6 -2.77 1.50 2.43
N TYR A 7 -3.66 2.05 3.25
CA TYR A 7 -3.94 3.48 3.26
C TYR A 7 -3.10 4.08 4.37
N ILE A 8 -2.00 4.72 4.00
CA ILE A 8 -0.99 5.19 4.93
C ILE A 8 -0.73 6.68 4.77
N GLN A 9 -0.14 7.29 5.77
CA GLN A 9 0.26 8.68 5.66
C GLN A 9 1.39 8.83 4.66
N ARG A 10 1.34 9.89 3.88
CA ARG A 10 2.33 10.16 2.83
C ARG A 10 3.76 10.16 3.37
N CYS A 11 3.96 10.67 4.59
CA CYS A 11 5.29 10.73 5.20
C CYS A 11 5.89 9.33 5.47
N CYS A 12 5.07 8.28 5.45
CA CYS A 12 5.53 6.90 5.67
C CYS A 12 5.92 6.20 4.38
N VAL A 13 5.57 6.75 3.21
CA VAL A 13 5.68 6.04 1.94
C VAL A 13 7.11 5.62 1.64
N ASN A 14 8.07 6.53 1.76
CA ASN A 14 9.44 6.22 1.39
C ASN A 14 10.02 5.08 2.23
N LYS A 15 9.80 5.11 3.54
CA LYS A 15 10.33 4.03 4.40
C LYS A 15 9.62 2.70 4.16
N VAL A 16 8.33 2.73 3.83
CA VAL A 16 7.59 1.52 3.49
C VAL A 16 8.12 0.93 2.19
N VAL A 17 8.28 1.74 1.16
CA VAL A 17 8.81 1.30 -0.13
C VAL A 17 10.20 0.71 0.03
N ASP A 18 11.08 1.41 0.73
CA ASP A 18 12.46 0.95 0.95
C ASP A 18 12.49 -0.41 1.65
N GLU A 19 11.68 -0.58 2.69
CA GLU A 19 11.67 -1.83 3.44
C GLU A 19 11.04 -2.98 2.66
N LEU A 20 9.94 -2.71 1.96
CA LEU A 20 9.31 -3.74 1.12
C LEU A 20 10.23 -4.17 -0.02
N GLU A 21 11.01 -3.26 -0.59
CA GLU A 21 12.00 -3.63 -1.60
C GLU A 21 13.08 -4.53 -1.02
N LYS A 22 13.55 -4.25 0.19
CA LYS A 22 14.53 -5.11 0.89
C LYS A 22 13.96 -6.49 1.16
N GLU A 23 12.65 -6.59 1.39
CA GLU A 23 11.97 -7.85 1.62
C GLU A 23 11.56 -8.54 0.32
N HIS A 24 11.94 -8.00 -0.81
CA HIS A 24 11.69 -8.55 -2.14
C HIS A 24 10.20 -8.58 -2.51
N ALA A 25 9.45 -7.54 -2.16
CA ALA A 25 8.06 -7.41 -2.61
C ALA A 25 8.03 -7.39 -4.15
N PRO A 26 7.07 -8.10 -4.77
CA PRO A 26 7.07 -8.27 -6.23
C PRO A 26 6.89 -6.98 -7.02
N GLY A 27 6.06 -6.09 -6.51
CA GLY A 27 5.83 -4.79 -7.12
C GLY A 27 5.04 -3.93 -6.15
N ILE A 28 5.28 -2.64 -6.21
CA ILE A 28 4.63 -1.69 -5.31
C ILE A 28 4.01 -0.60 -6.17
N THR A 29 2.71 -0.40 -6.00
CA THR A 29 1.99 0.68 -6.69
C THR A 29 1.56 1.71 -5.68
N ILE A 30 1.80 2.97 -5.97
CA ILE A 30 1.41 4.08 -5.11
C ILE A 30 0.32 4.86 -5.85
N VAL A 31 -0.82 5.05 -5.18
CA VAL A 31 -1.98 5.72 -5.76
C VAL A 31 -2.34 6.91 -4.89
N GLU A 32 -2.43 8.08 -5.51
CA GLU A 32 -2.93 9.28 -4.85
C GLU A 32 -4.44 9.15 -4.68
N ILE A 33 -4.93 9.46 -3.48
CA ILE A 33 -6.35 9.32 -3.15
C ILE A 33 -6.86 10.54 -2.39
N HIS A 34 -8.19 10.63 -2.30
CA HIS A 34 -8.86 11.62 -1.48
C HIS A 34 -9.66 10.88 -0.42
N PRO A 35 -9.05 10.57 0.74
CA PRO A 35 -9.70 9.73 1.75
C PRO A 35 -10.73 10.50 2.56
N VAL A 36 -11.79 9.80 2.94
CA VAL A 36 -12.78 10.29 3.88
C VAL A 36 -13.02 9.18 4.91
N GLY A 37 -12.82 9.47 6.18
CA GLY A 37 -13.15 8.54 7.25
C GLY A 37 -12.06 7.55 7.65
N TYR A 38 -10.83 7.68 7.18
CA TYR A 38 -9.74 6.76 7.54
C TYR A 38 -9.06 7.19 8.83
N GLY A 39 -9.81 7.25 9.92
CA GLY A 39 -9.29 7.60 11.23
C GLY A 39 -9.24 9.09 11.50
N TYR A 40 -9.58 9.91 10.53
CA TYR A 40 -9.64 11.36 10.70
C TYR A 40 -11.06 11.77 11.07
N GLU A 41 -11.21 12.38 12.23
CA GLU A 41 -12.48 12.98 12.61
C GLU A 41 -12.54 14.40 12.05
N PRO A 42 -13.76 14.92 11.79
CA PRO A 42 -13.91 16.27 11.24
C PRO A 42 -13.19 17.35 12.04
N ASN A 43 -13.06 17.17 13.35
CA ASN A 43 -12.45 18.14 14.24
C ASN A 43 -11.01 17.82 14.61
N TYR A 44 -10.43 16.76 14.04
CA TYR A 44 -9.10 16.30 14.43
C TYR A 44 -8.03 17.36 14.23
N PHE A 45 -8.15 18.12 13.14
CA PHE A 45 -7.24 19.23 12.84
C PHE A 45 -7.89 20.60 13.09
N GLY A 46 -8.99 20.65 13.81
CA GLY A 46 -9.71 21.89 14.06
C GLY A 46 -10.54 22.39 12.90
N PHE A 47 -10.86 21.55 11.94
CA PHE A 47 -11.62 21.93 10.76
C PHE A 47 -13.12 21.92 11.03
N GLN A 48 -13.83 22.85 10.40
CA GLN A 48 -15.28 22.85 10.36
C GLN A 48 -15.73 21.73 9.39
N GLN A 49 -16.83 21.04 9.77
CA GLN A 49 -17.32 19.91 8.96
C GLN A 49 -17.72 20.31 7.55
N HIS A 50 -18.16 21.54 7.36
CA HIS A 50 -18.59 22.02 6.05
C HIS A 50 -17.43 22.33 5.11
N ASP A 51 -16.19 22.26 5.58
CA ASP A 51 -15.01 22.57 4.77
C ASP A 51 -14.34 21.30 4.26
N ALA A 52 -15.08 20.52 3.49
CA ALA A 52 -14.61 19.23 2.97
C ALA A 52 -13.36 19.37 2.09
N TYR A 53 -13.26 20.45 1.32
CA TYR A 53 -12.11 20.67 0.44
C TYR A 53 -10.83 20.84 1.27
N LYS A 54 -10.89 21.63 2.33
CA LYS A 54 -9.74 21.81 3.22
C LYS A 54 -9.35 20.53 3.93
N ARG A 55 -10.32 19.69 4.28
CA ARG A 55 -10.02 18.37 4.84
C ARG A 55 -9.16 17.55 3.89
N TYR A 56 -9.52 17.50 2.61
CA TYR A 56 -8.75 16.74 1.64
C TYR A 56 -7.32 17.23 1.52
N SER A 57 -7.10 18.53 1.55
CA SER A 57 -5.75 19.07 1.42
C SER A 57 -4.84 18.74 2.60
N TYR A 58 -5.43 18.41 3.75
CA TYR A 58 -4.67 18.05 4.96
C TYR A 58 -4.59 16.55 5.21
N LEU A 59 -5.50 15.79 4.64
CA LEU A 59 -5.50 14.34 4.78
C LEU A 59 -4.51 13.74 3.79
N ARG A 60 -3.26 13.72 4.17
CA ARG A 60 -2.17 13.27 3.31
C ARG A 60 -2.03 11.76 3.38
N ILE A 61 -3.05 11.08 2.91
CA ILE A 61 -3.04 9.61 2.83
C ILE A 61 -2.88 9.21 1.38
N VAL A 62 -2.04 8.21 1.16
CA VAL A 62 -1.89 7.56 -0.13
C VAL A 62 -2.19 6.08 0.03
N LYS A 63 -2.57 5.44 -1.06
CA LYS A 63 -2.79 4.00 -1.09
C LYS A 63 -1.56 3.33 -1.68
N VAL A 64 -1.04 2.33 -0.97
CA VAL A 64 0.03 1.47 -1.44
C VAL A 64 -0.57 0.11 -1.73
N GLU A 65 -0.34 -0.41 -2.93
CA GLU A 65 -0.86 -1.71 -3.35
C GLU A 65 0.29 -2.67 -3.61
N VAL A 66 0.19 -3.87 -3.05
CA VAL A 66 1.15 -4.95 -3.28
C VAL A 66 0.37 -6.24 -3.48
N VAL A 67 0.65 -6.95 -4.57
CA VAL A 67 0.13 -8.31 -4.78
C VAL A 67 1.28 -9.28 -4.55
N CYS A 68 1.03 -10.30 -3.73
CA CYS A 68 2.09 -11.24 -3.32
C CYS A 68 1.53 -12.65 -3.14
N ALA A 69 2.43 -13.60 -2.96
CA ALA A 69 2.06 -14.95 -2.60
C ALA A 69 1.44 -15.00 -1.20
N ASP A 70 0.58 -15.98 -0.96
CA ASP A 70 -0.08 -16.14 0.34
C ASP A 70 0.93 -16.22 1.50
N ARG A 71 2.06 -16.90 1.28
CA ARG A 71 3.09 -17.07 2.31
C ARG A 71 3.77 -15.78 2.72
N ASP A 72 3.69 -14.73 1.91
CA ASP A 72 4.40 -13.47 2.15
C ASP A 72 3.49 -12.36 2.69
N VAL A 73 2.16 -12.55 2.62
CA VAL A 73 1.22 -11.47 2.89
C VAL A 73 1.34 -10.94 4.32
N ASP A 74 1.43 -11.83 5.29
CA ASP A 74 1.49 -11.41 6.70
C ASP A 74 2.79 -10.65 6.99
N ARG A 75 3.89 -11.08 6.40
CA ARG A 75 5.18 -10.41 6.56
C ARG A 75 5.15 -8.98 6.01
N PHE A 76 4.64 -8.82 4.79
CA PHE A 76 4.56 -7.48 4.18
C PHE A 76 3.56 -6.59 4.93
N ALA A 77 2.41 -7.14 5.30
CA ALA A 77 1.40 -6.37 6.03
C ALA A 77 1.95 -5.91 7.39
N GLU A 78 2.65 -6.78 8.10
CA GLU A 78 3.23 -6.43 9.41
C GLU A 78 4.35 -5.39 9.26
N THR A 79 5.15 -5.46 8.20
CA THR A 79 6.15 -4.44 7.92
C THR A 79 5.50 -3.07 7.75
N ILE A 80 4.44 -2.99 6.96
CA ILE A 80 3.71 -1.72 6.77
C ILE A 80 3.14 -1.23 8.09
N ARG A 81 2.47 -2.11 8.83
CA ARG A 81 1.85 -1.74 10.11
C ARG A 81 2.90 -1.19 11.09
N ARG A 82 4.01 -1.88 11.23
CA ARG A 82 5.08 -1.49 12.15
C ARG A 82 5.66 -0.12 11.82
N LEU A 83 5.91 0.12 10.53
CA LEU A 83 6.52 1.38 10.09
C LEU A 83 5.56 2.56 10.16
N CYS A 84 4.26 2.31 10.05
CA CYS A 84 3.27 3.38 9.96
C CYS A 84 2.50 3.61 11.26
N SER A 85 2.65 2.74 12.25
CA SER A 85 1.91 2.84 13.51
C SER A 85 2.53 3.89 14.43
N THR A 86 1.71 4.84 14.86
CA THR A 86 2.08 5.83 15.87
C THR A 86 1.16 5.78 17.08
N GLY A 87 0.08 4.96 16.99
CA GLY A 87 -0.96 4.90 18.01
C GLY A 87 -2.03 5.97 17.84
N SER A 88 -1.93 6.78 16.80
CA SER A 88 -2.90 7.83 16.54
C SER A 88 -4.01 7.35 15.60
N ARG A 89 -5.16 8.04 15.64
CA ARG A 89 -6.30 7.70 14.78
C ARG A 89 -6.01 7.89 13.28
N GLY A 90 -5.01 8.68 12.95
CA GLY A 90 -4.67 8.98 11.56
C GLY A 90 -3.67 8.03 10.93
N ASP A 91 -3.33 6.93 11.59
CA ASP A 91 -2.30 6.01 11.09
C ASP A 91 -2.68 5.31 9.80
N GLY A 92 -3.96 5.06 9.57
CA GLY A 92 -4.45 4.44 8.35
C GLY A 92 -5.01 3.04 8.56
N MET A 93 -5.12 2.31 7.45
CA MET A 93 -5.77 1.00 7.45
C MET A 93 -5.12 0.11 6.40
N ILE A 94 -5.04 -1.17 6.69
CA ILE A 94 -4.58 -2.18 5.73
C ILE A 94 -5.73 -3.14 5.44
N PHE A 95 -6.03 -3.32 4.16
CA PHE A 95 -7.01 -4.31 3.71
C PHE A 95 -6.29 -5.39 2.94
N ILE A 96 -6.71 -6.63 3.15
CA ILE A 96 -6.15 -7.78 2.46
C ILE A 96 -7.28 -8.51 1.75
N SER A 97 -7.11 -8.79 0.47
CA SER A 97 -8.10 -9.50 -0.32
C SER A 97 -7.44 -10.59 -1.15
N ASP A 98 -8.27 -11.55 -1.57
CA ASP A 98 -7.80 -12.63 -2.45
C ASP A 98 -7.66 -12.12 -3.88
N VAL A 99 -6.62 -12.58 -4.54
CA VAL A 99 -6.42 -12.36 -5.97
C VAL A 99 -6.52 -13.71 -6.65
N SER A 100 -7.50 -13.86 -7.54
CA SER A 100 -7.78 -15.13 -8.20
C SER A 100 -6.68 -15.53 -9.17
N ASP A 101 -6.13 -14.57 -9.89
CA ASP A 101 -5.09 -14.83 -10.87
C ASP A 101 -4.33 -13.54 -11.18
N ALA A 102 -3.15 -13.68 -11.74
CA ALA A 102 -2.35 -12.59 -12.26
C ALA A 102 -1.81 -13.03 -13.62
N ILE A 103 -1.74 -12.09 -14.55
CA ILE A 103 -1.25 -12.36 -15.91
C ILE A 103 -0.22 -11.30 -16.24
N ARG A 104 0.99 -11.73 -16.54
CA ARG A 104 2.02 -10.81 -17.02
C ARG A 104 1.75 -10.47 -18.48
N ILE A 105 1.57 -9.21 -18.76
CA ILE A 105 1.18 -8.76 -20.10
C ILE A 105 2.24 -9.13 -21.14
N ARG A 106 3.52 -9.02 -20.77
CA ARG A 106 4.63 -9.24 -21.70
C ARG A 106 4.65 -10.63 -22.31
N ASN A 107 4.37 -11.65 -21.52
CA ASN A 107 4.57 -13.05 -21.96
C ASN A 107 3.41 -13.99 -21.63
N GLY A 108 2.36 -13.50 -20.96
CA GLY A 108 1.21 -14.31 -20.61
C GLY A 108 1.40 -15.24 -19.42
N ASP A 109 2.51 -15.15 -18.67
CA ASP A 109 2.70 -15.95 -17.46
C ASP A 109 1.57 -15.70 -16.48
N ARG A 110 1.12 -16.76 -15.81
CA ARG A 110 0.00 -16.71 -14.88
C ARG A 110 0.41 -17.10 -13.48
N GLY A 111 -0.43 -16.69 -12.52
CA GLY A 111 -0.27 -17.05 -11.11
C GLY A 111 0.95 -16.41 -10.48
N GLU A 112 1.57 -17.13 -9.54
CA GLU A 112 2.74 -16.60 -8.83
C GLU A 112 3.92 -16.32 -9.75
N GLN A 113 4.03 -17.03 -10.87
CA GLN A 113 5.07 -16.77 -11.86
C GLN A 113 4.96 -15.36 -12.44
N ALA A 114 3.75 -14.83 -12.54
CA ALA A 114 3.55 -13.46 -13.02
C ALA A 114 4.11 -12.42 -12.06
N LEU A 115 4.23 -12.77 -10.78
CA LEU A 115 4.72 -11.86 -9.74
C LEU A 115 6.25 -11.90 -9.62
N THR A 116 6.88 -13.03 -9.97
CA THR A 116 8.33 -13.13 -9.87
C THR A 116 8.97 -12.43 -11.06
N GLN A 117 9.86 -11.51 -10.75
CA GLN A 117 10.69 -10.94 -11.81
C GLN A 117 11.72 -11.99 -12.21
N PRO A 118 11.79 -12.36 -13.47
CA PRO A 118 12.90 -13.18 -13.90
C PRO A 118 14.18 -12.43 -13.58
N LYS A 119 15.15 -13.13 -13.04
CA LYS A 119 16.49 -12.57 -12.91
C LYS A 119 16.84 -12.00 -14.27
N GLU A 120 17.04 -10.69 -14.33
CA GLU A 120 17.53 -10.11 -15.55
C GLU A 120 18.85 -10.81 -15.88
N THR A 121 18.80 -11.65 -16.86
CA THR A 121 20.02 -12.00 -17.55
C THR A 121 20.46 -10.73 -18.24
N THR A 122 21.30 -9.98 -17.56
CA THR A 122 22.02 -8.90 -18.20
C THR A 122 22.92 -9.49 -19.25
N CYS A 123 22.32 -9.89 -20.33
CA CYS A 123 23.07 -10.22 -21.52
C CYS A 123 23.09 -9.01 -22.42
N HIS A 124 24.13 -8.32 -22.36
CA HIS A 124 24.36 -7.22 -23.29
C HIS A 124 25.73 -7.34 -23.89
#